data_1c63b4bf132d2d97c07bb3f753071998
#
_entry.id   1c63b4bf132d2d97c07bb3f753071998
#
_cell.length_a   1.000
_cell.length_b   1.000
_cell.length_c   1.000
_cell.angle_alpha   90.00
_cell.angle_beta   90.00
_cell.angle_gamma   90.00
#
_symmetry.space_group_name_H-M   'P 1'
#
loop_
_entity.id
_entity.type
_entity.pdbx_description
1 polymer ?
#
loop_
_entity_poly.entity_id
_entity_poly.type
_entity_poly.pdbx_seq_one_letter_code
_entity_poly.pdbx_strand_id
1 'polypeptide(L)'
;MKIQLLSDLHLEHSHRHPPFVPPATDADVVVLAGDIDNGTRAIDWAEKTFPGKAVLYVPGNHEYYDADLQTAVRAMQARARHSVNVRLLDNDELTLDGVRFLGSTLWTDFALLGPENVDRVFAESLKYVVDFRKIRMGDGLLTPQQTVELHRDAVAFLQARLENHFAGKTVVITHHAPHPGSVHTRWAGNLLNAAFVSDLTRLMGKSALWLHGHTHDSFDFAVHGTRVIANPMGYRTSNWREPHGVQTALRVTTENARFDPAFVVEI
;
A
#
# COMPACT_ATOMS: atom_id res chain seq x y z
N MET A 1 9.45 -16.46 10.77
CA MET A 1 9.96 -15.28 10.01
C MET A 1 9.32 -14.03 10.58
N LYS A 2 10.13 -13.01 10.85
CA LYS A 2 9.68 -11.71 11.36
C LYS A 2 9.63 -10.69 10.23
N ILE A 3 8.53 -9.98 10.10
CA ILE A 3 8.26 -9.03 9.01
C ILE A 3 8.08 -7.64 9.61
N GLN A 4 8.91 -6.66 9.25
CA GLN A 4 8.64 -5.26 9.55
C GLN A 4 7.70 -4.71 8.48
N LEU A 5 6.56 -4.15 8.87
CA LEU A 5 5.55 -3.60 7.95
C LEU A 5 5.54 -2.07 8.01
N LEU A 6 5.71 -1.44 6.85
CA LEU A 6 5.58 -0.01 6.64
C LEU A 6 4.71 0.25 5.40
N SER A 7 3.90 1.29 5.42
CA SER A 7 3.18 1.80 4.23
C SER A 7 2.86 3.28 4.39
N ASP A 8 2.45 3.89 3.30
CA ASP A 8 1.91 5.27 3.26
C ASP A 8 2.88 6.28 3.89
N LEU A 9 4.18 6.17 3.57
CA LEU A 9 5.21 7.05 4.10
C LEU A 9 5.20 8.42 3.43
N HIS A 10 4.68 8.53 2.21
CA HIS A 10 4.50 9.75 1.44
C HIS A 10 5.74 10.65 1.43
N LEU A 11 6.89 10.05 1.11
CA LEU A 11 8.18 10.74 1.13
C LEU A 11 8.27 11.86 0.07
N GLU A 12 7.42 11.82 -0.96
CA GLU A 12 7.27 12.89 -1.94
C GLU A 12 6.84 14.23 -1.31
N HIS A 13 6.22 14.18 -0.12
CA HIS A 13 5.83 15.35 0.65
C HIS A 13 6.86 15.76 1.72
N SER A 14 7.99 15.06 1.79
CA SER A 14 8.96 15.21 2.90
C SER A 14 9.80 16.49 2.86
N HIS A 15 9.74 17.29 1.76
CA HIS A 15 10.51 18.55 1.65
C HIS A 15 10.22 19.58 2.78
N ARG A 16 9.13 19.39 3.54
CA ARG A 16 8.74 20.23 4.69
C ARG A 16 9.01 19.58 6.05
N HIS A 17 9.63 18.40 6.06
CA HIS A 17 9.83 17.61 7.27
C HIS A 17 11.23 17.00 7.28
N PRO A 18 11.78 16.67 8.46
CA PRO A 18 13.01 15.88 8.53
C PRO A 18 12.85 14.56 7.75
N PRO A 19 13.93 14.00 7.19
CA PRO A 19 13.90 12.70 6.56
C PRO A 19 13.31 11.64 7.50
N PHE A 20 12.45 10.77 6.97
CA PHE A 20 11.97 9.63 7.75
C PHE A 20 13.03 8.53 7.74
N VAL A 21 13.42 8.13 8.94
CA VAL A 21 14.36 7.02 9.16
C VAL A 21 13.69 6.04 10.11
N PRO A 22 13.26 4.87 9.65
CA PRO A 22 12.68 3.87 10.53
C PRO A 22 13.73 3.32 11.50
N PRO A 23 13.35 2.94 12.72
CA PRO A 23 14.26 2.31 13.66
C PRO A 23 14.71 0.93 13.13
N ALA A 24 15.91 0.52 13.53
CA ALA A 24 16.38 -0.85 13.28
C ALA A 24 15.51 -1.84 14.09
N THR A 25 15.11 -2.93 13.45
CA THR A 25 14.37 -4.03 14.07
C THR A 25 15.09 -5.36 13.88
N ASP A 26 14.65 -6.39 14.59
CA ASP A 26 15.10 -7.78 14.42
C ASP A 26 14.32 -8.52 13.31
N ALA A 27 13.58 -7.80 12.46
CA ALA A 27 12.87 -8.39 11.35
C ALA A 27 13.81 -9.03 10.33
N ASP A 28 13.41 -10.18 9.80
CA ASP A 28 14.13 -10.91 8.75
C ASP A 28 13.94 -10.22 7.39
N VAL A 29 12.75 -9.64 7.16
CA VAL A 29 12.35 -8.99 5.92
C VAL A 29 11.55 -7.72 6.22
N VAL A 30 11.68 -6.73 5.33
CA VAL A 30 10.85 -5.51 5.36
C VAL A 30 9.80 -5.60 4.26
N VAL A 31 8.55 -5.30 4.60
CA VAL A 31 7.45 -5.15 3.64
C VAL A 31 7.07 -3.68 3.54
N LEU A 32 7.09 -3.16 2.33
CA LEU A 32 6.62 -1.82 1.98
C LEU A 32 5.31 -1.98 1.20
N ALA A 33 4.17 -1.69 1.85
CA ALA A 33 2.84 -1.93 1.28
C ALA A 33 2.27 -0.67 0.59
N GLY A 34 3.07 -0.02 -0.25
CA GLY A 34 2.69 1.07 -1.13
C GLY A 34 2.74 2.47 -0.53
N ASP A 35 2.63 3.46 -1.40
CA ASP A 35 2.67 4.90 -1.09
C ASP A 35 3.91 5.31 -0.31
N ILE A 36 5.06 4.84 -0.76
CA ILE A 36 6.36 5.16 -0.16
C ILE A 36 6.90 6.47 -0.73
N ASP A 37 7.02 6.56 -2.06
CA ASP A 37 7.43 7.77 -2.82
C ASP A 37 7.07 7.59 -4.30
N ASN A 38 6.94 8.66 -5.07
CA ASN A 38 6.58 8.57 -6.48
C ASN A 38 7.63 7.83 -7.33
N GLY A 39 7.17 6.99 -8.23
CA GLY A 39 7.97 6.28 -9.23
C GLY A 39 9.07 5.42 -8.62
N THR A 40 10.29 5.53 -9.13
CA THR A 40 11.42 4.70 -8.70
C THR A 40 12.07 5.15 -7.39
N ARG A 41 11.73 6.34 -6.87
CA ARG A 41 12.37 6.91 -5.67
C ARG A 41 12.13 6.06 -4.42
N ALA A 42 10.99 5.38 -4.34
CA ALA A 42 10.71 4.43 -3.27
C ALA A 42 11.77 3.31 -3.21
N ILE A 43 12.18 2.77 -4.37
CA ILE A 43 13.21 1.72 -4.47
C ILE A 43 14.57 2.28 -4.05
N ASP A 44 14.91 3.50 -4.51
CA ASP A 44 16.17 4.17 -4.16
C ASP A 44 16.28 4.44 -2.65
N TRP A 45 15.17 4.86 -2.05
CA TRP A 45 15.08 5.09 -0.61
C TRP A 45 15.20 3.78 0.17
N ALA A 46 14.45 2.75 -0.23
CA ALA A 46 14.44 1.46 0.45
C ALA A 46 15.82 0.80 0.44
N GLU A 47 16.51 0.84 -0.71
CA GLU A 47 17.84 0.27 -0.86
C GLU A 47 18.88 0.93 0.07
N LYS A 48 18.80 2.26 0.24
CA LYS A 48 19.66 3.03 1.13
C LYS A 48 19.31 2.84 2.61
N THR A 49 18.01 2.69 2.90
CA THR A 49 17.50 2.66 4.28
C THR A 49 17.68 1.28 4.93
N PHE A 50 17.61 0.21 4.15
CA PHE A 50 17.65 -1.17 4.64
C PHE A 50 18.83 -1.97 4.06
N PRO A 51 20.08 -1.51 4.23
CA PRO A 51 21.23 -2.22 3.67
C PRO A 51 21.33 -3.63 4.25
N GLY A 52 21.47 -4.63 3.36
CA GLY A 52 21.60 -6.03 3.75
C GLY A 52 20.32 -6.75 4.20
N LYS A 53 19.17 -6.06 4.24
CA LYS A 53 17.86 -6.70 4.48
C LYS A 53 17.09 -6.87 3.17
N ALA A 54 16.41 -7.99 3.02
CA ALA A 54 15.44 -8.16 1.94
C ALA A 54 14.26 -7.20 2.13
N VAL A 55 13.88 -6.48 1.08
CA VAL A 55 12.73 -5.58 1.05
C VAL A 55 11.77 -6.05 -0.02
N LEU A 56 10.55 -6.38 0.37
CA LEU A 56 9.44 -6.69 -0.54
C LEU A 56 8.58 -5.45 -0.68
N TYR A 57 8.45 -4.96 -1.89
CA TYR A 57 7.79 -3.71 -2.18
C TYR A 57 6.62 -3.91 -3.13
N VAL A 58 5.45 -3.47 -2.72
CA VAL A 58 4.24 -3.37 -3.53
C VAL A 58 3.98 -1.89 -3.79
N PRO A 59 3.76 -1.43 -5.03
CA PRO A 59 3.44 -0.04 -5.30
C PRO A 59 2.03 0.31 -4.78
N GLY A 60 1.86 1.56 -4.34
CA GLY A 60 0.55 2.16 -4.11
C GLY A 60 0.10 3.00 -5.31
N ASN A 61 -0.93 3.81 -5.14
CA ASN A 61 -1.40 4.70 -6.19
C ASN A 61 -0.50 5.94 -6.35
N HIS A 62 0.16 6.42 -5.29
CA HIS A 62 1.06 7.58 -5.36
C HIS A 62 2.31 7.32 -6.19
N GLU A 63 2.76 6.08 -6.30
CA GLU A 63 3.87 5.71 -7.17
C GLU A 63 3.63 6.05 -8.63
N TYR A 64 2.37 6.17 -9.05
CA TYR A 64 1.96 6.49 -10.43
C TYR A 64 1.63 7.97 -10.65
N TYR A 65 1.67 8.82 -9.61
CA TYR A 65 1.31 10.23 -9.73
C TYR A 65 2.22 10.99 -10.68
N ASP A 66 1.60 11.88 -11.47
CA ASP A 66 2.23 12.73 -12.48
C ASP A 66 2.94 11.94 -13.61
N ALA A 67 2.59 10.64 -13.79
CA ALA A 67 3.14 9.75 -14.78
C ALA A 67 2.04 9.01 -15.56
N ASP A 68 2.44 8.38 -16.68
CA ASP A 68 1.64 7.32 -17.30
C ASP A 68 1.87 6.02 -16.54
N LEU A 69 0.78 5.36 -16.13
CA LEU A 69 0.79 4.17 -15.27
C LEU A 69 1.68 3.07 -15.84
N GLN A 70 1.53 2.73 -17.13
CA GLN A 70 2.30 1.65 -17.73
C GLN A 70 3.79 2.00 -17.83
N THR A 71 4.10 3.28 -18.07
CA THR A 71 5.47 3.76 -18.12
C THR A 71 6.11 3.72 -16.72
N ALA A 72 5.38 4.11 -15.68
CA ALA A 72 5.83 4.04 -14.31
C ALA A 72 6.08 2.58 -13.87
N VAL A 73 5.16 1.65 -14.19
CA VAL A 73 5.35 0.21 -13.93
C VAL A 73 6.65 -0.29 -14.56
N ARG A 74 6.87 -0.02 -15.86
CA ARG A 74 8.10 -0.45 -16.55
C ARG A 74 9.36 0.14 -15.92
N ALA A 75 9.32 1.42 -15.52
CA ALA A 75 10.45 2.08 -14.88
C ALA A 75 10.78 1.47 -13.51
N MET A 76 9.76 1.24 -12.66
CA MET A 76 9.93 0.59 -11.36
C MET A 76 10.45 -0.85 -11.50
N GLN A 77 9.91 -1.64 -12.45
CA GLN A 77 10.39 -2.99 -12.74
C GLN A 77 11.87 -2.98 -13.18
N ALA A 78 12.22 -2.07 -14.09
CA ALA A 78 13.60 -1.93 -14.57
C ALA A 78 14.54 -1.56 -13.41
N ARG A 79 14.14 -0.61 -12.55
CA ARG A 79 14.94 -0.18 -11.40
C ARG A 79 15.09 -1.32 -10.37
N ALA A 80 14.00 -2.03 -10.07
CA ALA A 80 14.02 -3.12 -9.09
C ALA A 80 14.92 -4.29 -9.51
N ARG A 81 14.99 -4.60 -10.82
CA ARG A 81 15.92 -5.64 -11.35
C ARG A 81 17.40 -5.33 -11.07
N HIS A 82 17.75 -4.06 -10.92
CA HIS A 82 19.12 -3.61 -10.61
C HIS A 82 19.33 -3.38 -9.11
N SER A 83 18.30 -3.53 -8.29
CA SER A 83 18.43 -3.41 -6.84
C SER A 83 19.06 -4.66 -6.24
N VAL A 84 19.94 -4.46 -5.27
CA VAL A 84 20.62 -5.55 -4.57
C VAL A 84 19.71 -6.26 -3.56
N ASN A 85 18.71 -5.55 -3.01
CA ASN A 85 17.90 -6.07 -1.91
C ASN A 85 16.39 -5.77 -2.02
N VAL A 86 15.94 -4.91 -2.95
CA VAL A 86 14.52 -4.62 -3.14
C VAL A 86 13.93 -5.52 -4.22
N ARG A 87 12.80 -6.15 -3.91
CA ARG A 87 12.00 -6.96 -4.85
C ARG A 87 10.63 -6.31 -4.99
N LEU A 88 10.34 -5.83 -6.20
CA LEU A 88 9.03 -5.27 -6.56
C LEU A 88 8.07 -6.42 -6.83
N LEU A 89 6.91 -6.38 -6.20
CA LEU A 89 5.82 -7.33 -6.38
C LEU A 89 4.56 -6.56 -6.82
N ASP A 90 4.21 -6.67 -8.09
CA ASP A 90 2.96 -6.11 -8.63
C ASP A 90 2.35 -7.13 -9.59
N ASN A 91 1.32 -7.84 -9.12
CA ASN A 91 0.82 -9.09 -9.67
C ASN A 91 1.94 -10.12 -9.83
N ASP A 92 2.78 -10.22 -8.81
CA ASP A 92 3.96 -11.08 -8.81
C ASP A 92 4.13 -11.83 -7.48
N GLU A 93 4.93 -12.89 -7.50
CA GLU A 93 5.20 -13.71 -6.32
C GLU A 93 6.69 -13.92 -6.07
N LEU A 94 7.02 -14.11 -4.80
CA LEU A 94 8.35 -14.50 -4.36
C LEU A 94 8.25 -15.52 -3.24
N THR A 95 9.09 -16.54 -3.28
CA THR A 95 9.31 -17.42 -2.12
C THR A 95 10.64 -17.08 -1.46
N LEU A 96 10.59 -16.79 -0.16
CA LEU A 96 11.75 -16.48 0.68
C LEU A 96 11.68 -17.33 1.95
N ASP A 97 12.72 -18.10 2.22
CA ASP A 97 12.85 -18.97 3.42
C ASP A 97 11.61 -19.82 3.71
N GLY A 98 11.01 -20.39 2.65
CA GLY A 98 9.84 -21.25 2.76
C GLY A 98 8.50 -20.52 2.96
N VAL A 99 8.48 -19.19 2.92
CA VAL A 99 7.28 -18.36 2.92
C VAL A 99 7.02 -17.81 1.53
N ARG A 100 5.81 -17.98 1.01
CA ARG A 100 5.36 -17.42 -0.26
C ARG A 100 4.75 -16.04 -0.03
N PHE A 101 5.23 -15.05 -0.76
CA PHE A 101 4.70 -13.69 -0.78
C PHE A 101 4.03 -13.42 -2.13
N LEU A 102 2.79 -12.94 -2.09
CA LEU A 102 2.02 -12.52 -3.27
C LEU A 102 1.80 -11.01 -3.15
N GLY A 103 2.21 -10.24 -4.15
CA GLY A 103 2.11 -8.78 -4.11
C GLY A 103 1.28 -8.20 -5.26
N SER A 104 0.50 -7.16 -4.97
CA SER A 104 -0.28 -6.41 -5.96
C SER A 104 -0.68 -5.04 -5.42
N THR A 105 -0.69 -4.00 -6.26
CA THR A 105 -1.34 -2.72 -5.93
C THR A 105 -2.81 -2.93 -5.56
N LEU A 106 -3.45 -3.92 -6.13
CA LEU A 106 -4.84 -4.36 -6.00
C LEU A 106 -5.86 -3.44 -6.64
N TRP A 107 -5.77 -2.11 -6.44
CA TRP A 107 -6.82 -1.16 -6.82
C TRP A 107 -8.17 -1.54 -6.20
N THR A 108 -9.30 -1.05 -6.75
CA THR A 108 -10.65 -1.37 -6.23
C THR A 108 -11.66 -1.61 -7.34
N ASP A 109 -12.73 -2.34 -7.02
CA ASP A 109 -13.88 -2.57 -7.89
C ASP A 109 -15.02 -1.57 -7.68
N PHE A 110 -14.89 -0.67 -6.69
CA PHE A 110 -15.92 0.30 -6.27
C PHE A 110 -17.25 -0.33 -5.84
N ALA A 111 -17.27 -1.64 -5.63
CA ALA A 111 -18.51 -2.38 -5.35
C ALA A 111 -18.73 -2.66 -3.84
N LEU A 112 -17.90 -2.13 -2.95
CA LEU A 112 -17.98 -2.33 -1.49
C LEU A 112 -19.40 -2.09 -0.92
N LEU A 113 -20.13 -1.15 -1.48
CA LEU A 113 -21.47 -0.74 -1.00
C LEU A 113 -22.61 -1.31 -1.87
N GLY A 114 -22.34 -2.36 -2.64
CA GLY A 114 -23.25 -3.00 -3.57
C GLY A 114 -23.12 -2.48 -5.01
N PRO A 115 -23.38 -3.37 -5.99
CA PRO A 115 -23.23 -3.04 -7.41
C PRO A 115 -24.15 -1.89 -7.86
N GLU A 116 -25.26 -1.67 -7.20
CA GLU A 116 -26.22 -0.59 -7.49
C GLU A 116 -25.66 0.80 -7.16
N ASN A 117 -24.61 0.89 -6.35
CA ASN A 117 -23.98 2.14 -5.97
C ASN A 117 -22.75 2.52 -6.81
N VAL A 118 -22.26 1.63 -7.67
CA VAL A 118 -20.99 1.79 -8.41
C VAL A 118 -20.95 3.09 -9.22
N ASP A 119 -22.00 3.41 -9.97
CA ASP A 119 -22.05 4.65 -10.78
C ASP A 119 -21.99 5.91 -9.91
N ARG A 120 -22.61 5.88 -8.73
CA ARG A 120 -22.53 6.99 -7.77
C ARG A 120 -21.12 7.12 -7.18
N VAL A 121 -20.52 5.98 -6.84
CA VAL A 121 -19.12 5.96 -6.33
C VAL A 121 -18.16 6.47 -7.41
N PHE A 122 -18.33 6.09 -8.68
CA PHE A 122 -17.54 6.62 -9.80
C PHE A 122 -17.65 8.15 -9.88
N ALA A 123 -18.87 8.67 -9.86
CA ALA A 123 -19.11 10.11 -9.96
C ALA A 123 -18.46 10.89 -8.79
N GLU A 124 -18.54 10.36 -7.57
CA GLU A 124 -17.89 10.97 -6.40
C GLU A 124 -16.37 10.80 -6.44
N SER A 125 -15.86 9.65 -6.89
CA SER A 125 -14.43 9.41 -7.01
C SER A 125 -13.77 10.35 -8.01
N LEU A 126 -14.39 10.62 -9.15
CA LEU A 126 -13.89 11.60 -10.13
C LEU A 126 -13.79 13.02 -9.57
N LYS A 127 -14.60 13.35 -8.55
CA LYS A 127 -14.55 14.68 -7.90
C LYS A 127 -13.49 14.76 -6.83
N TYR A 128 -13.31 13.71 -6.05
CA TYR A 128 -12.57 13.77 -4.78
C TYR A 128 -11.29 12.93 -4.74
N VAL A 129 -11.21 11.81 -5.49
CA VAL A 129 -10.01 10.96 -5.53
C VAL A 129 -8.97 11.58 -6.47
N VAL A 130 -7.77 11.78 -5.93
CA VAL A 130 -6.69 12.51 -6.63
C VAL A 130 -6.16 11.73 -7.82
N ASP A 131 -6.22 10.41 -7.78
CA ASP A 131 -5.72 9.48 -8.82
C ASP A 131 -6.22 9.85 -10.21
N PHE A 132 -7.53 10.16 -10.33
CA PHE A 132 -8.18 10.51 -11.59
C PHE A 132 -7.81 11.90 -12.15
N ARG A 133 -6.93 12.62 -11.45
CA ARG A 133 -6.37 13.92 -11.89
C ARG A 133 -4.85 13.88 -12.04
N LYS A 134 -4.21 12.85 -11.49
CA LYS A 134 -2.76 12.74 -11.37
C LYS A 134 -2.14 11.61 -12.18
N ILE A 135 -2.89 10.52 -12.38
CA ILE A 135 -2.39 9.35 -13.09
C ILE A 135 -2.88 9.43 -14.53
N ARG A 136 -1.98 9.18 -15.47
CA ARG A 136 -2.32 9.02 -16.89
C ARG A 136 -2.39 7.54 -17.24
N MET A 137 -3.23 7.22 -18.22
CA MET A 137 -3.30 5.89 -18.80
C MET A 137 -3.55 6.01 -20.32
N GLY A 138 -2.49 5.83 -21.10
CA GLY A 138 -2.47 6.12 -22.52
C GLY A 138 -2.60 7.63 -22.81
N ASP A 139 -3.51 8.00 -23.71
CA ASP A 139 -3.68 9.41 -24.13
C ASP A 139 -4.49 10.25 -23.12
N GLY A 140 -5.05 9.65 -22.08
CA GLY A 140 -5.93 10.31 -21.12
C GLY A 140 -5.49 10.20 -19.67
N LEU A 141 -6.35 10.65 -18.77
CA LEU A 141 -6.26 10.39 -17.35
C LEU A 141 -6.84 9.00 -17.04
N LEU A 142 -6.35 8.38 -15.98
CA LEU A 142 -6.93 7.16 -15.43
C LEU A 142 -8.42 7.36 -15.13
N THR A 143 -9.22 6.34 -15.39
CA THR A 143 -10.67 6.35 -15.13
C THR A 143 -11.05 5.28 -14.10
N PRO A 144 -12.19 5.43 -13.39
CA PRO A 144 -12.67 4.39 -12.49
C PRO A 144 -12.89 3.05 -13.18
N GLN A 145 -13.34 3.05 -14.43
CA GLN A 145 -13.52 1.83 -15.22
C GLN A 145 -12.21 1.08 -15.46
N GLN A 146 -11.15 1.81 -15.80
CA GLN A 146 -9.81 1.24 -15.95
C GLN A 146 -9.26 0.71 -14.62
N THR A 147 -9.57 1.39 -13.51
CA THR A 147 -9.21 0.91 -12.16
C THR A 147 -9.89 -0.43 -11.85
N VAL A 148 -11.16 -0.60 -12.22
CA VAL A 148 -11.87 -1.89 -12.08
C VAL A 148 -11.20 -3.00 -12.90
N GLU A 149 -10.70 -2.69 -14.11
CA GLU A 149 -9.96 -3.66 -14.92
C GLU A 149 -8.66 -4.07 -14.26
N LEU A 150 -7.89 -3.11 -13.73
CA LEU A 150 -6.65 -3.37 -12.98
C LEU A 150 -6.94 -4.22 -11.73
N HIS A 151 -8.02 -3.91 -11.01
CA HIS A 151 -8.46 -4.70 -9.86
C HIS A 151 -8.81 -6.13 -10.25
N ARG A 152 -9.57 -6.32 -11.32
CA ARG A 152 -9.95 -7.65 -11.81
C ARG A 152 -8.73 -8.51 -12.12
N ASP A 153 -7.72 -7.93 -12.78
CA ASP A 153 -6.49 -8.64 -13.11
C ASP A 153 -5.68 -9.01 -11.86
N ALA A 154 -5.61 -8.10 -10.88
CA ALA A 154 -5.00 -8.33 -9.58
C ALA A 154 -5.69 -9.47 -8.80
N VAL A 155 -7.01 -9.44 -8.76
CA VAL A 155 -7.82 -10.48 -8.10
C VAL A 155 -7.68 -11.83 -8.80
N ALA A 156 -7.65 -11.86 -10.13
CA ALA A 156 -7.44 -13.09 -10.90
C ALA A 156 -6.06 -13.70 -10.59
N PHE A 157 -5.01 -12.87 -10.52
CA PHE A 157 -3.67 -13.30 -10.11
C PHE A 157 -3.69 -13.88 -8.69
N LEU A 158 -4.19 -13.13 -7.70
CA LEU A 158 -4.22 -13.58 -6.30
C LEU A 158 -5.03 -14.88 -6.15
N GLN A 159 -6.20 -14.97 -6.78
CA GLN A 159 -7.04 -16.16 -6.72
C GLN A 159 -6.33 -17.37 -7.28
N ALA A 160 -5.73 -17.26 -8.48
CA ALA A 160 -5.01 -18.36 -9.11
C ALA A 160 -3.85 -18.85 -8.23
N ARG A 161 -3.11 -17.93 -7.58
CA ARG A 161 -1.99 -18.29 -6.70
C ARG A 161 -2.45 -18.90 -5.37
N LEU A 162 -3.51 -18.37 -4.77
CA LEU A 162 -4.07 -18.87 -3.52
C LEU A 162 -4.78 -20.22 -3.67
N GLU A 163 -5.26 -20.56 -4.85
CA GLU A 163 -5.83 -21.87 -5.19
C GLU A 163 -4.75 -22.93 -5.41
N ASN A 164 -3.55 -22.53 -5.81
CA ASN A 164 -2.43 -23.44 -5.97
C ASN A 164 -1.85 -23.83 -4.60
N HIS A 165 -1.79 -25.14 -4.34
CA HIS A 165 -1.21 -25.66 -3.11
C HIS A 165 0.25 -25.19 -2.94
N PHE A 166 0.57 -24.74 -1.73
CA PHE A 166 1.92 -24.36 -1.32
C PHE A 166 2.20 -24.98 0.06
N ALA A 167 3.32 -25.68 0.18
CA ALA A 167 3.65 -26.42 1.42
C ALA A 167 4.02 -25.52 2.61
N GLY A 168 4.35 -24.23 2.35
CA GLY A 168 4.69 -23.24 3.36
C GLY A 168 3.53 -22.31 3.70
N LYS A 169 3.81 -21.28 4.50
CA LYS A 169 2.86 -20.21 4.76
C LYS A 169 2.83 -19.23 3.59
N THR A 170 1.67 -18.61 3.35
CA THR A 170 1.49 -17.55 2.35
C THR A 170 1.17 -16.25 3.04
N VAL A 171 1.83 -15.17 2.58
CA VAL A 171 1.56 -13.77 2.92
C VAL A 171 1.08 -13.07 1.66
N VAL A 172 -0.05 -12.39 1.74
CA VAL A 172 -0.51 -11.49 0.69
C VAL A 172 -0.15 -10.06 1.09
N ILE A 173 0.35 -9.28 0.16
CA ILE A 173 0.69 -7.86 0.35
C ILE A 173 -0.08 -7.08 -0.71
N THR A 174 -0.96 -6.18 -0.29
CA THR A 174 -1.64 -5.27 -1.21
C THR A 174 -1.47 -3.83 -0.74
N HIS A 175 -1.65 -2.86 -1.65
CA HIS A 175 -1.75 -1.48 -1.19
C HIS A 175 -3.18 -1.16 -0.77
N HIS A 176 -4.15 -1.31 -1.69
CA HIS A 176 -5.57 -1.10 -1.34
C HIS A 176 -6.08 -2.17 -0.38
N ALA A 177 -7.04 -1.79 0.45
CA ALA A 177 -7.55 -2.66 1.50
C ALA A 177 -8.47 -3.78 0.94
N PRO A 178 -8.29 -5.03 1.40
CA PRO A 178 -8.98 -6.19 0.85
C PRO A 178 -10.30 -6.54 1.53
N HIS A 179 -10.68 -5.84 2.60
CA HIS A 179 -11.80 -6.27 3.42
C HIS A 179 -12.52 -5.10 4.09
N PRO A 180 -13.88 -5.13 4.21
CA PRO A 180 -14.66 -4.08 4.88
C PRO A 180 -14.23 -3.74 6.30
N GLY A 181 -13.63 -4.70 7.02
CA GLY A 181 -13.05 -4.49 8.36
C GLY A 181 -11.93 -3.46 8.42
N SER A 182 -11.37 -3.07 7.26
CA SER A 182 -10.37 -2.00 7.12
C SER A 182 -11.01 -0.62 6.86
N VAL A 183 -12.31 -0.47 7.03
CA VAL A 183 -13.00 0.83 7.05
C VAL A 183 -13.07 1.30 8.51
N HIS A 184 -12.36 2.38 8.83
CA HIS A 184 -12.43 2.95 10.18
C HIS A 184 -13.83 3.52 10.45
N THR A 185 -14.31 3.38 11.68
CA THR A 185 -15.69 3.78 12.09
C THR A 185 -16.01 5.24 11.81
N ARG A 186 -15.01 6.15 11.83
CA ARG A 186 -15.18 7.58 11.48
C ARG A 186 -15.64 7.78 10.02
N TRP A 187 -15.40 6.81 9.15
CA TRP A 187 -15.77 6.84 7.73
C TRP A 187 -16.99 5.98 7.42
N ALA A 188 -17.65 5.41 8.44
CA ALA A 188 -18.83 4.56 8.25
C ALA A 188 -19.89 5.26 7.38
N GLY A 189 -20.36 4.58 6.35
CA GLY A 189 -21.36 5.10 5.42
C GLY A 189 -20.84 6.08 4.35
N ASN A 190 -19.57 6.42 4.33
CA ASN A 190 -19.01 7.25 3.28
C ASN A 190 -18.91 6.46 1.96
N LEU A 191 -19.46 7.01 0.87
CA LEU A 191 -19.43 6.38 -0.46
C LEU A 191 -18.00 6.15 -0.96
N LEU A 192 -17.07 7.06 -0.64
CA LEU A 192 -15.68 6.95 -1.09
C LEU A 192 -14.92 5.77 -0.48
N ASN A 193 -15.44 5.13 0.59
CA ASN A 193 -14.82 3.91 1.09
C ASN A 193 -14.65 2.84 0.00
N ALA A 194 -15.55 2.80 -0.99
CA ALA A 194 -15.50 1.86 -2.10
C ALA A 194 -14.38 2.16 -3.12
N ALA A 195 -13.78 3.35 -3.07
CA ALA A 195 -12.56 3.68 -3.83
C ALA A 195 -11.27 3.29 -3.08
N PHE A 196 -11.38 2.84 -1.81
CA PHE A 196 -10.23 2.51 -0.95
C PHE A 196 -10.21 1.04 -0.54
N VAL A 197 -11.37 0.40 -0.51
CA VAL A 197 -11.57 -0.94 0.06
C VAL A 197 -12.44 -1.77 -0.87
N SER A 198 -12.04 -3.00 -1.12
CA SER A 198 -12.86 -4.03 -1.79
C SER A 198 -13.20 -5.16 -0.82
N ASP A 199 -14.26 -5.91 -1.10
CA ASP A 199 -14.62 -7.09 -0.32
C ASP A 199 -14.06 -8.37 -0.97
N LEU A 200 -12.90 -8.80 -0.51
CA LEU A 200 -12.26 -10.05 -0.92
C LEU A 200 -12.38 -11.15 0.15
N THR A 201 -13.42 -11.11 0.99
CA THR A 201 -13.69 -12.13 2.03
C THR A 201 -13.60 -13.55 1.47
N ARG A 202 -14.01 -13.77 0.22
CA ARG A 202 -13.95 -15.07 -0.48
C ARG A 202 -12.53 -15.63 -0.66
N LEU A 203 -11.49 -14.79 -0.59
CA LEU A 203 -10.08 -15.20 -0.70
C LEU A 203 -9.43 -15.42 0.68
N MET A 204 -10.08 -15.00 1.77
CA MET A 204 -9.59 -15.18 3.13
C MET A 204 -9.58 -16.65 3.53
N GLY A 205 -8.73 -17.01 4.47
CA GLY A 205 -8.54 -18.42 4.91
C GLY A 205 -7.50 -19.20 4.09
N LYS A 206 -6.99 -18.61 2.98
CA LYS A 206 -5.99 -19.22 2.09
C LYS A 206 -4.57 -18.67 2.30
N SER A 207 -4.42 -17.65 3.12
CA SER A 207 -3.14 -17.06 3.53
C SER A 207 -3.07 -16.90 5.03
N ALA A 208 -1.87 -16.94 5.61
CA ALA A 208 -1.67 -16.69 7.03
C ALA A 208 -1.81 -15.20 7.37
N LEU A 209 -1.22 -14.33 6.53
CA LEU A 209 -1.28 -12.89 6.68
C LEU A 209 -1.79 -12.23 5.39
N TRP A 210 -2.47 -11.10 5.54
CA TRP A 210 -2.75 -10.14 4.49
C TRP A 210 -2.36 -8.75 4.99
N LEU A 211 -1.30 -8.19 4.42
CA LEU A 211 -0.73 -6.91 4.78
C LEU A 211 -1.19 -5.84 3.79
N HIS A 212 -1.60 -4.66 4.26
CA HIS A 212 -2.02 -3.59 3.35
C HIS A 212 -1.75 -2.18 3.91
N GLY A 213 -1.99 -1.15 3.08
CA GLY A 213 -1.89 0.27 3.39
C GLY A 213 -3.15 1.05 3.05
N HIS A 214 -2.99 2.21 2.42
CA HIS A 214 -3.95 3.06 1.73
C HIS A 214 -4.98 3.80 2.61
N THR A 215 -5.49 3.16 3.64
CA THR A 215 -6.59 3.72 4.46
C THR A 215 -6.14 4.71 5.53
N HIS A 216 -4.84 4.89 5.70
CA HIS A 216 -4.21 5.74 6.71
C HIS A 216 -4.70 5.48 8.14
N ASP A 217 -5.19 4.27 8.41
CA ASP A 217 -5.58 3.78 9.73
C ASP A 217 -4.95 2.42 10.01
N SER A 218 -4.52 2.18 11.25
CA SER A 218 -3.95 0.88 11.65
C SER A 218 -5.06 -0.12 11.94
N PHE A 219 -4.91 -1.32 11.38
CA PHE A 219 -5.83 -2.45 11.57
C PHE A 219 -5.06 -3.71 11.95
N ASP A 220 -5.69 -4.57 12.74
CA ASP A 220 -5.22 -5.90 13.09
C ASP A 220 -6.43 -6.74 13.50
N PHE A 221 -6.88 -7.60 12.59
CA PHE A 221 -8.02 -8.48 12.81
C PHE A 221 -7.89 -9.76 12.00
N ALA A 222 -8.73 -10.76 12.28
CA ALA A 222 -8.71 -12.04 11.57
C ALA A 222 -10.05 -12.32 10.86
N VAL A 223 -9.97 -12.86 9.64
CA VAL A 223 -11.10 -13.31 8.83
C VAL A 223 -10.81 -14.70 8.29
N HIS A 224 -11.65 -15.67 8.63
CA HIS A 224 -11.52 -17.07 8.21
C HIS A 224 -10.11 -17.67 8.44
N GLY A 225 -9.37 -17.18 9.45
CA GLY A 225 -8.01 -17.64 9.74
C GLY A 225 -6.89 -16.83 9.05
N THR A 226 -7.20 -15.92 8.13
CA THR A 226 -6.24 -14.93 7.62
C THR A 226 -6.20 -13.72 8.57
N ARG A 227 -5.03 -13.37 9.10
CA ARG A 227 -4.83 -12.13 9.86
C ARG A 227 -4.58 -10.98 8.91
N VAL A 228 -5.42 -9.95 8.95
CA VAL A 228 -5.35 -8.73 8.13
C VAL A 228 -4.72 -7.61 8.96
N ILE A 229 -3.64 -7.02 8.46
CA ILE A 229 -2.87 -6.00 9.18
C ILE A 229 -2.57 -4.82 8.28
N ALA A 230 -2.73 -3.61 8.82
CA ALA A 230 -2.26 -2.37 8.24
C ALA A 230 -1.51 -1.53 9.27
N ASN A 231 -0.37 -0.95 8.85
CA ASN A 231 0.44 -0.04 9.68
C ASN A 231 0.90 1.16 8.84
N PRO A 232 -0.05 1.95 8.30
CA PRO A 232 0.26 3.12 7.49
C PRO A 232 0.72 4.29 8.36
N MET A 233 1.67 5.10 7.86
CA MET A 233 2.03 6.36 8.51
C MET A 233 1.00 7.46 8.23
N GLY A 234 0.53 7.53 7.00
CA GLY A 234 -0.27 8.63 6.48
C GLY A 234 0.56 9.93 6.34
N TYR A 235 -0.10 11.01 5.99
CA TYR A 235 0.58 12.28 5.79
C TYR A 235 1.20 12.80 7.09
N ARG A 236 2.41 13.37 6.94
CA ARG A 236 3.04 14.10 8.04
C ARG A 236 2.55 15.55 8.04
N THR A 237 2.28 16.07 9.23
CA THR A 237 2.01 17.48 9.42
C THR A 237 3.05 18.06 10.37
N SER A 238 3.46 19.31 10.15
CA SER A 238 4.35 20.01 11.05
C SER A 238 3.72 21.34 11.49
N ASN A 239 3.96 21.71 12.73
CA ASN A 239 3.62 23.03 13.24
C ASN A 239 4.77 24.03 12.99
N TRP A 240 5.66 23.77 12.02
CA TRP A 240 6.74 24.65 11.70
C TRP A 240 6.16 25.98 11.19
N ARG A 241 6.26 27.01 12.03
CA ARG A 241 6.07 28.42 11.66
C ARG A 241 7.45 29.04 11.67
N GLU A 242 7.79 29.83 10.65
CA GLU A 242 9.03 30.59 10.67
C GLU A 242 9.10 31.38 12.00
N PRO A 243 10.18 31.23 12.77
CA PRO A 243 10.24 31.84 14.07
C PRO A 243 10.52 33.33 13.95
N HIS A 244 9.57 34.17 14.31
CA HIS A 244 9.91 35.45 14.86
C HIS A 244 10.39 35.19 16.30
N GLY A 245 11.67 34.82 16.44
CA GLY A 245 12.41 34.99 17.69
C GLY A 245 12.30 33.93 18.79
N VAL A 246 11.53 32.85 18.67
CA VAL A 246 11.49 31.75 19.67
C VAL A 246 11.62 30.41 18.97
N GLN A 247 12.69 29.66 19.26
CA GLN A 247 12.86 28.28 18.81
C GLN A 247 11.82 27.39 19.54
N THR A 248 10.65 27.23 18.95
CA THR A 248 9.76 26.14 19.32
C THR A 248 10.28 24.87 18.67
N ALA A 249 10.48 23.82 19.44
CA ALA A 249 10.89 22.52 18.93
C ALA A 249 9.97 22.09 17.77
N LEU A 250 10.55 21.73 16.63
CA LEU A 250 9.83 21.21 15.47
C LEU A 250 9.06 19.96 15.93
N ARG A 251 7.74 20.03 15.93
CA ARG A 251 6.89 18.88 16.20
C ARG A 251 6.33 18.37 14.88
N VAL A 252 6.74 17.17 14.50
CA VAL A 252 6.15 16.43 13.37
C VAL A 252 5.15 15.44 13.94
N THR A 253 3.94 15.44 13.41
CA THR A 253 2.90 14.46 13.73
C THR A 253 2.51 13.70 12.45
N THR A 254 2.10 12.47 12.60
CA THR A 254 1.56 11.63 11.54
C THR A 254 0.03 11.67 11.56
N GLU A 255 -0.60 11.53 10.41
CA GLU A 255 -2.05 11.43 10.28
C GLU A 255 -2.58 10.24 11.10
N ASN A 256 -1.93 9.09 10.98
CA ASN A 256 -2.22 7.94 11.81
C ASN A 256 -1.45 7.99 13.13
N ALA A 257 -2.15 8.32 14.20
CA ALA A 257 -1.57 8.37 15.55
C ALA A 257 -1.15 6.98 16.10
N ARG A 258 -1.59 5.87 15.45
CA ARG A 258 -1.26 4.50 15.83
C ARG A 258 -0.11 3.90 15.00
N PHE A 259 0.45 4.67 14.07
CA PHE A 259 1.60 4.22 13.30
C PHE A 259 2.77 3.87 14.22
N ASP A 260 3.30 2.68 14.07
CA ASP A 260 4.52 2.24 14.76
C ASP A 260 5.61 1.95 13.72
N PRO A 261 6.67 2.79 13.62
CA PRO A 261 7.75 2.57 12.67
C PRO A 261 8.59 1.31 12.96
N ALA A 262 8.45 0.74 14.16
CA ALA A 262 9.12 -0.50 14.57
C ALA A 262 8.18 -1.72 14.53
N PHE A 263 6.98 -1.59 13.94
CA PHE A 263 6.00 -2.67 13.94
C PHE A 263 6.55 -3.92 13.24
N VAL A 264 6.60 -5.02 13.99
CA VAL A 264 7.03 -6.33 13.51
C VAL A 264 5.93 -7.36 13.78
N VAL A 265 5.60 -8.13 12.75
CA VAL A 265 4.70 -9.28 12.86
C VAL A 265 5.46 -10.57 12.60
N GLU A 266 5.17 -11.61 13.36
CA GLU A 266 5.74 -12.94 13.16
C GLU A 266 4.74 -13.85 12.43
N ILE A 267 5.27 -14.63 11.47
CA ILE A 267 4.52 -15.60 10.69
C ILE A 267 5.05 -17.03 10.96
#